data_2655e6dd81fe61b029e29af5f76c09d8
#
_entry.id   2655e6dd81fe61b029e29af5f76c09d8
#
_cell.length_a   1.000
_cell.length_b   1.000
_cell.length_c   1.000
_cell.angle_alpha   90.00
_cell.angle_beta   90.00
_cell.angle_gamma   90.00
#
_symmetry.space_group_name_H-M   'P 1'
#
loop_
_entity.id
_entity.type
_entity.pdbx_description
1 polymer ?
#
loop_
_entity_poly.entity_id
_entity_poly.type
_entity_poly.pdbx_seq_one_letter_code
_entity_poly.pdbx_strand_id
1 'polypeptide(L)'
;MAELTYREAVARGIAQEMERDERVVFLGEDVAKAGGVFKTTVGLYEKFGPRRVRDTPISEQAILGAAIGAAMTGLRPIAEIMFSDFLAVCFDYVANEMSKLRYMSNGQLSCPLVIRTGNGGGVRFGAQHSQSIENWTMMIPGVKVVAPSSPVDVIGLMAAAVRDPDPVIVHEHKALYAFKGEVPDGEIVDTLGTARTLRPGRDCTVVALALMVPRALEAAEILQREHTVDAEVIDVRSLVPLDTQTILGSVARTGRLFTVEENPRLCGWGAEIASIVADEAFWDLDGPIVRITTPHIPLPAADHLEDLALPSAARIVDKVRRVLNG
;
A
#
# COMPACT_ATOMS: atom_id res chain seq x y z
N MET A 1 -20.37 -6.23 13.67
CA MET A 1 -18.92 -6.23 13.37
C MET A 1 -18.45 -7.67 13.19
N ALA A 2 -17.62 -7.96 12.20
CA ALA A 2 -17.05 -9.28 11.97
C ALA A 2 -15.51 -9.19 12.09
N GLU A 3 -14.87 -10.22 12.64
CA GLU A 3 -13.43 -10.36 12.54
C GLU A 3 -13.10 -11.00 11.19
N LEU A 4 -12.33 -10.32 10.35
CA LEU A 4 -11.89 -10.82 9.05
C LEU A 4 -10.36 -10.85 8.99
N THR A 5 -9.83 -11.82 8.26
CA THR A 5 -8.46 -11.72 7.78
C THR A 5 -8.36 -10.65 6.68
N TYR A 6 -7.18 -10.10 6.49
CA TYR A 6 -6.93 -9.12 5.43
C TYR A 6 -7.29 -9.68 4.04
N ARG A 7 -6.97 -10.97 3.75
CA ARG A 7 -7.36 -11.62 2.47
C ARG A 7 -8.87 -11.72 2.28
N GLU A 8 -9.64 -12.00 3.33
CA GLU A 8 -11.11 -12.02 3.27
C GLU A 8 -11.67 -10.62 3.09
N ALA A 9 -11.03 -9.62 3.69
CA ALA A 9 -11.38 -8.22 3.51
C ALA A 9 -11.12 -7.74 2.07
N VAL A 10 -10.05 -8.20 1.40
CA VAL A 10 -9.83 -7.95 -0.04
C VAL A 10 -11.01 -8.48 -0.86
N ALA A 11 -11.38 -9.75 -0.68
CA ALA A 11 -12.52 -10.35 -1.40
C ALA A 11 -13.82 -9.57 -1.12
N ARG A 12 -14.06 -9.17 0.14
CA ARG A 12 -15.23 -8.37 0.54
C ARG A 12 -15.25 -7.00 -0.13
N GLY A 13 -14.10 -6.28 -0.17
CA GLY A 13 -14.00 -4.97 -0.80
C GLY A 13 -14.28 -5.02 -2.31
N ILE A 14 -13.76 -6.02 -3.00
CA ILE A 14 -14.05 -6.27 -4.43
C ILE A 14 -15.53 -6.61 -4.62
N ALA A 15 -16.07 -7.53 -3.80
CA ALA A 15 -17.48 -7.94 -3.88
C ALA A 15 -18.42 -6.74 -3.67
N GLN A 16 -18.14 -5.87 -2.70
CA GLN A 16 -18.93 -4.66 -2.42
C GLN A 16 -19.06 -3.78 -3.68
N GLU A 17 -17.97 -3.54 -4.39
CA GLU A 17 -17.98 -2.68 -5.58
C GLU A 17 -18.60 -3.40 -6.79
N MET A 18 -18.40 -4.70 -6.92
CA MET A 18 -19.06 -5.50 -7.97
C MET A 18 -20.58 -5.61 -7.75
N GLU A 19 -21.08 -5.61 -6.51
CA GLU A 19 -22.50 -5.55 -6.21
C GLU A 19 -23.11 -4.20 -6.54
N ARG A 20 -22.38 -3.13 -6.23
CA ARG A 20 -22.79 -1.74 -6.42
C ARG A 20 -22.89 -1.36 -7.90
N ASP A 21 -21.95 -1.82 -8.73
CA ASP A 21 -21.82 -1.40 -10.13
C ASP A 21 -21.54 -2.60 -11.04
N GLU A 22 -22.46 -2.88 -11.97
CA GLU A 22 -22.31 -3.98 -12.92
C GLU A 22 -21.14 -3.83 -13.91
N ARG A 23 -20.63 -2.62 -14.08
CA ARG A 23 -19.45 -2.32 -14.91
C ARG A 23 -18.15 -2.77 -14.28
N VAL A 24 -18.12 -3.05 -12.97
CA VAL A 24 -16.91 -3.55 -12.30
C VAL A 24 -16.66 -4.99 -12.71
N VAL A 25 -15.53 -5.25 -13.31
CA VAL A 25 -15.05 -6.57 -13.74
C VAL A 25 -13.69 -6.86 -13.13
N PHE A 26 -13.41 -8.12 -12.85
CA PHE A 26 -12.15 -8.56 -12.25
C PHE A 26 -11.42 -9.52 -13.17
N LEU A 27 -10.12 -9.30 -13.40
CA LEU A 27 -9.30 -10.13 -14.28
C LEU A 27 -7.88 -10.30 -13.72
N GLY A 28 -7.29 -11.46 -13.94
CA GLY A 28 -5.96 -11.80 -13.49
C GLY A 28 -5.70 -13.30 -13.59
N GLU A 29 -4.54 -13.73 -13.13
CA GLU A 29 -4.12 -15.13 -13.16
C GLU A 29 -4.73 -15.90 -11.99
N ASP A 30 -5.37 -17.05 -12.28
CA ASP A 30 -5.99 -17.94 -11.27
C ASP A 30 -7.01 -17.27 -10.33
N VAL A 31 -7.57 -16.14 -10.73
CA VAL A 31 -8.46 -15.33 -9.88
C VAL A 31 -9.91 -15.84 -9.82
N ALA A 32 -10.31 -16.70 -10.77
CA ALA A 32 -11.66 -17.24 -10.86
C ALA A 32 -11.83 -18.46 -9.93
N LYS A 33 -11.94 -19.66 -10.48
CA LYS A 33 -12.24 -20.88 -9.69
C LYS A 33 -11.19 -21.20 -8.62
N ALA A 34 -9.93 -20.85 -8.85
CA ALA A 34 -8.85 -21.07 -7.88
C ALA A 34 -8.96 -20.11 -6.67
N GLY A 35 -9.66 -18.97 -6.79
CA GLY A 35 -9.81 -17.98 -5.73
C GLY A 35 -8.55 -17.16 -5.48
N GLY A 36 -7.69 -17.04 -6.48
CA GLY A 36 -6.38 -16.39 -6.38
C GLY A 36 -5.33 -17.25 -5.68
N VAL A 37 -4.05 -17.01 -6.01
CA VAL A 37 -2.93 -17.73 -5.41
C VAL A 37 -2.87 -17.51 -3.89
N PHE A 38 -3.18 -16.30 -3.44
CA PHE A 38 -3.24 -15.93 -2.02
C PHE A 38 -4.62 -16.08 -1.39
N LYS A 39 -5.60 -16.64 -2.13
CA LYS A 39 -6.99 -16.79 -1.68
C LYS A 39 -7.69 -15.47 -1.35
N THR A 40 -7.36 -14.44 -2.09
CA THR A 40 -7.91 -13.09 -1.95
C THR A 40 -9.17 -12.85 -2.79
N THR A 41 -9.59 -13.82 -3.61
CA THR A 41 -10.76 -13.71 -4.51
C THR A 41 -11.76 -14.87 -4.35
N VAL A 42 -11.63 -15.63 -3.27
CA VAL A 42 -12.54 -16.75 -2.95
C VAL A 42 -13.99 -16.27 -2.92
N GLY A 43 -14.88 -16.98 -3.60
CA GLY A 43 -16.31 -16.70 -3.66
C GLY A 43 -16.72 -15.68 -4.74
N LEU A 44 -15.79 -14.93 -5.33
CA LEU A 44 -16.13 -13.94 -6.35
C LEU A 44 -16.64 -14.58 -7.64
N TYR A 45 -15.98 -15.65 -8.10
CA TYR A 45 -16.37 -16.33 -9.33
C TYR A 45 -17.75 -16.99 -9.22
N GLU A 46 -18.05 -17.64 -8.10
CA GLU A 46 -19.32 -18.28 -7.83
C GLU A 46 -20.46 -17.24 -7.79
N LYS A 47 -20.18 -16.06 -7.25
CA LYS A 47 -21.18 -15.00 -7.08
C LYS A 47 -21.43 -14.20 -8.35
N PHE A 48 -20.38 -13.82 -9.09
CA PHE A 48 -20.48 -12.90 -10.22
C PHE A 48 -20.34 -13.56 -11.58
N GLY A 49 -19.88 -14.80 -11.64
CA GLY A 49 -19.78 -15.61 -12.84
C GLY A 49 -18.66 -15.22 -13.81
N PRO A 50 -18.50 -16.00 -14.91
CA PRO A 50 -17.34 -15.90 -15.81
C PRO A 50 -17.34 -14.64 -16.68
N ARG A 51 -18.43 -13.90 -16.74
CA ARG A 51 -18.45 -12.62 -17.49
C ARG A 51 -17.78 -11.50 -16.73
N ARG A 52 -17.78 -11.59 -15.39
CA ARG A 52 -17.28 -10.53 -14.53
C ARG A 52 -16.01 -10.88 -13.76
N VAL A 53 -15.71 -12.19 -13.57
CA VAL A 53 -14.47 -12.67 -12.95
C VAL A 53 -13.81 -13.61 -13.96
N ARG A 54 -12.60 -13.24 -14.42
CA ARG A 54 -11.94 -13.88 -15.56
C ARG A 54 -10.50 -14.26 -15.25
N ASP A 55 -10.20 -15.54 -15.42
CA ASP A 55 -8.80 -15.97 -15.51
C ASP A 55 -8.17 -15.52 -16.82
N THR A 56 -6.89 -15.19 -16.75
CA THR A 56 -6.07 -14.83 -17.89
C THR A 56 -4.88 -15.79 -18.02
N PRO A 57 -4.26 -15.90 -19.21
CA PRO A 57 -2.91 -16.46 -19.31
C PRO A 57 -1.91 -15.62 -18.50
N ILE A 58 -0.74 -16.21 -18.20
CA ILE A 58 0.40 -15.51 -17.60
C ILE A 58 0.97 -14.53 -18.65
N SER A 59 0.49 -13.31 -18.60
CA SER A 59 0.95 -12.22 -19.49
C SER A 59 0.50 -10.88 -18.92
N GLU A 60 1.27 -10.28 -18.06
CA GLU A 60 0.95 -9.04 -17.35
C GLU A 60 0.71 -7.87 -18.30
N GLN A 61 1.44 -7.82 -19.42
CA GLN A 61 1.20 -6.83 -20.48
C GLN A 61 -0.21 -6.98 -21.11
N ALA A 62 -0.62 -8.21 -21.41
CA ALA A 62 -1.95 -8.46 -21.97
C ALA A 62 -3.06 -8.18 -20.95
N ILE A 63 -2.82 -8.49 -19.65
CA ILE A 63 -3.76 -8.20 -18.57
C ILE A 63 -3.99 -6.69 -18.50
N LEU A 64 -2.93 -5.88 -18.39
CA LEU A 64 -3.08 -4.43 -18.31
C LEU A 64 -3.61 -3.82 -19.61
N GLY A 65 -3.13 -4.26 -20.77
CA GLY A 65 -3.64 -3.77 -22.07
C GLY A 65 -5.14 -4.02 -22.21
N ALA A 66 -5.62 -5.21 -21.85
CA ALA A 66 -7.05 -5.53 -21.85
C ALA A 66 -7.84 -4.69 -20.83
N ALA A 67 -7.30 -4.48 -19.63
CA ALA A 67 -7.91 -3.65 -18.60
C ALA A 67 -8.01 -2.17 -19.00
N ILE A 68 -6.96 -1.61 -19.59
CA ILE A 68 -6.97 -0.23 -20.12
C ILE A 68 -8.04 -0.08 -21.19
N GLY A 69 -8.07 -0.99 -22.19
CA GLY A 69 -9.09 -0.98 -23.23
C GLY A 69 -10.51 -1.12 -22.68
N ALA A 70 -10.72 -1.97 -21.69
CA ALA A 70 -12.00 -2.13 -21.00
C ALA A 70 -12.42 -0.84 -20.28
N ALA A 71 -11.49 -0.19 -19.58
CA ALA A 71 -11.75 1.09 -18.91
C ALA A 71 -12.13 2.19 -19.89
N MET A 72 -11.41 2.30 -21.01
CA MET A 72 -11.70 3.27 -22.08
C MET A 72 -13.08 3.07 -22.73
N THR A 73 -13.61 1.85 -22.69
CA THR A 73 -14.92 1.50 -23.27
C THR A 73 -16.06 1.50 -22.26
N GLY A 74 -15.83 1.98 -21.04
CA GLY A 74 -16.87 2.25 -20.03
C GLY A 74 -17.00 1.21 -18.92
N LEU A 75 -16.16 0.18 -18.89
CA LEU A 75 -16.06 -0.71 -17.74
C LEU A 75 -15.20 -0.10 -16.60
N ARG A 76 -15.25 -0.73 -15.44
CA ARG A 76 -14.39 -0.41 -14.29
C ARG A 76 -13.61 -1.67 -13.91
N PRO A 77 -12.51 -1.95 -14.60
CA PRO A 77 -11.74 -3.16 -14.34
C PRO A 77 -10.91 -3.05 -13.06
N ILE A 78 -10.85 -4.16 -12.34
CA ILE A 78 -9.84 -4.45 -11.34
C ILE A 78 -8.93 -5.51 -11.96
N ALA A 79 -7.67 -5.15 -12.20
CA ALA A 79 -6.66 -6.05 -12.77
C ALA A 79 -5.71 -6.52 -11.66
N GLU A 80 -5.57 -7.83 -11.48
CA GLU A 80 -4.57 -8.39 -10.58
C GLU A 80 -3.26 -8.62 -11.34
N ILE A 81 -2.19 -8.02 -10.84
CA ILE A 81 -0.81 -8.42 -11.13
C ILE A 81 -0.33 -9.14 -9.88
N MET A 82 -0.13 -10.44 -9.98
CA MET A 82 0.02 -11.36 -8.84
C MET A 82 1.09 -10.92 -7.83
N PHE A 83 2.26 -10.49 -8.32
CA PHE A 83 3.34 -9.92 -7.52
C PHE A 83 3.69 -8.53 -8.05
N SER A 84 3.93 -7.60 -7.15
CA SER A 84 4.35 -6.24 -7.53
C SER A 84 5.64 -6.23 -8.36
N ASP A 85 6.52 -7.18 -8.11
CA ASP A 85 7.75 -7.41 -8.88
C ASP A 85 7.48 -7.52 -10.39
N PHE A 86 6.32 -8.06 -10.78
CA PHE A 86 5.94 -8.25 -12.19
C PHE A 86 5.29 -7.02 -12.83
N LEU A 87 5.08 -5.95 -12.06
CA LEU A 87 4.80 -4.64 -12.68
C LEU A 87 5.94 -4.22 -13.61
N ALA A 88 7.18 -4.69 -13.36
CA ALA A 88 8.31 -4.43 -14.26
C ALA A 88 8.06 -4.96 -15.68
N VAL A 89 7.34 -6.09 -15.85
CA VAL A 89 7.02 -6.68 -17.16
C VAL A 89 6.06 -5.80 -17.96
N CYS A 90 5.15 -5.10 -17.28
CA CYS A 90 4.10 -4.27 -17.87
C CYS A 90 4.22 -2.77 -17.53
N PHE A 91 5.41 -2.32 -17.12
CA PHE A 91 5.61 -0.98 -16.60
C PHE A 91 5.35 0.12 -17.64
N ASP A 92 5.54 -0.17 -18.92
CA ASP A 92 5.17 0.74 -20.02
C ASP A 92 3.68 1.11 -19.97
N TYR A 93 2.80 0.12 -19.76
CA TYR A 93 1.35 0.36 -19.60
C TYR A 93 1.03 1.25 -18.40
N VAL A 94 1.82 1.15 -17.32
CA VAL A 94 1.68 2.03 -16.14
C VAL A 94 2.21 3.42 -16.43
N ALA A 95 3.42 3.53 -16.97
CA ALA A 95 4.14 4.80 -17.08
C ALA A 95 3.71 5.65 -18.28
N ASN A 96 3.40 5.03 -19.42
CA ASN A 96 3.17 5.73 -20.70
C ASN A 96 1.73 5.64 -21.19
N GLU A 97 0.97 4.60 -20.84
CA GLU A 97 -0.38 4.40 -21.35
C GLU A 97 -1.44 4.91 -20.36
N MET A 98 -1.79 4.12 -19.34
CA MET A 98 -2.93 4.45 -18.47
C MET A 98 -2.78 5.80 -17.76
N SER A 99 -1.57 6.13 -17.33
CA SER A 99 -1.28 7.36 -16.59
C SER A 99 -1.38 8.63 -17.42
N LYS A 100 -1.17 8.54 -18.74
CA LYS A 100 -1.14 9.68 -19.64
C LYS A 100 -2.44 9.87 -20.43
N LEU A 101 -3.32 8.88 -20.43
CA LEU A 101 -4.51 8.84 -21.26
C LEU A 101 -5.39 10.09 -21.12
N ARG A 102 -5.69 10.50 -19.90
CA ARG A 102 -6.49 11.71 -19.65
C ARG A 102 -5.80 12.97 -20.19
N TYR A 103 -4.51 13.10 -19.91
CA TYR A 103 -3.75 14.28 -20.37
C TYR A 103 -3.64 14.33 -21.89
N MET A 104 -3.25 13.24 -22.54
CA MET A 104 -3.09 13.18 -24.01
C MET A 104 -4.40 13.34 -24.77
N SER A 105 -5.52 12.91 -24.17
CA SER A 105 -6.85 13.09 -24.77
C SER A 105 -7.49 14.45 -24.47
N ASN A 106 -6.77 15.37 -23.84
CA ASN A 106 -7.32 16.66 -23.39
C ASN A 106 -8.57 16.50 -22.49
N GLY A 107 -8.55 15.50 -21.59
CA GLY A 107 -9.64 15.21 -20.66
C GLY A 107 -10.83 14.43 -21.24
N GLN A 108 -10.80 14.10 -22.54
CA GLN A 108 -11.92 13.40 -23.20
C GLN A 108 -12.02 11.93 -22.77
N LEU A 109 -10.90 11.30 -22.41
CA LEU A 109 -10.85 9.92 -21.93
C LEU A 109 -10.52 9.88 -20.45
N SER A 110 -11.08 8.91 -19.75
CA SER A 110 -10.73 8.53 -18.40
C SER A 110 -10.27 7.07 -18.38
N CYS A 111 -9.54 6.68 -17.34
CA CYS A 111 -9.08 5.31 -17.18
C CYS A 111 -9.40 4.83 -15.75
N PRO A 112 -10.67 4.56 -15.44
CA PRO A 112 -11.10 4.08 -14.12
C PRO A 112 -10.66 2.62 -13.92
N LEU A 113 -9.37 2.40 -13.76
CA LEU A 113 -8.70 1.11 -13.63
C LEU A 113 -8.07 0.99 -12.26
N VAL A 114 -8.33 -0.11 -11.58
CA VAL A 114 -7.59 -0.50 -10.37
C VAL A 114 -6.61 -1.61 -10.72
N ILE A 115 -5.33 -1.39 -10.41
CA ILE A 115 -4.35 -2.47 -10.36
C ILE A 115 -4.20 -2.86 -8.90
N ARG A 116 -4.46 -4.14 -8.57
CA ARG A 116 -4.11 -4.68 -7.26
C ARG A 116 -2.93 -5.63 -7.41
N THR A 117 -2.02 -5.62 -6.43
CA THR A 117 -0.81 -6.43 -6.52
C THR A 117 -0.26 -6.81 -5.15
N GLY A 118 0.28 -8.04 -5.05
CA GLY A 118 0.93 -8.52 -3.84
C GLY A 118 2.35 -7.96 -3.71
N ASN A 119 2.60 -7.15 -2.67
CA ASN A 119 3.84 -6.41 -2.47
C ASN A 119 4.59 -6.89 -1.22
N GLY A 120 5.89 -6.60 -1.15
CA GLY A 120 6.70 -6.72 0.05
C GLY A 120 7.25 -8.11 0.38
N GLY A 121 8.15 -8.15 1.36
CA GLY A 121 8.81 -9.32 1.89
C GLY A 121 8.10 -9.96 3.11
N GLY A 122 8.87 -10.73 3.91
CA GLY A 122 8.36 -11.37 5.13
C GLY A 122 7.64 -12.70 4.92
N VAL A 123 7.59 -13.19 3.68
CA VAL A 123 6.94 -14.46 3.31
C VAL A 123 7.89 -15.46 2.62
N ARG A 124 9.20 -15.18 2.63
CA ARG A 124 10.27 -16.08 2.19
C ARG A 124 10.28 -16.41 0.70
N PHE A 125 9.75 -15.52 -0.12
CA PHE A 125 9.70 -15.73 -1.57
C PHE A 125 10.98 -15.33 -2.33
N GLY A 126 12.00 -14.82 -1.62
CA GLY A 126 13.32 -14.51 -2.18
C GLY A 126 13.33 -13.27 -3.07
N ALA A 127 14.42 -13.08 -3.81
CA ALA A 127 14.78 -11.82 -4.44
C ALA A 127 13.78 -11.28 -5.48
N GLN A 128 13.07 -12.15 -6.19
CA GLN A 128 12.22 -11.79 -7.32
C GLN A 128 10.73 -11.72 -6.98
N HIS A 129 10.33 -12.04 -5.74
CA HIS A 129 8.93 -12.10 -5.31
C HIS A 129 8.72 -11.42 -3.94
N SER A 130 9.68 -10.62 -3.49
CA SER A 130 9.66 -9.99 -2.17
C SER A 130 10.00 -8.50 -2.21
N GLN A 131 10.01 -7.88 -3.38
CA GLN A 131 10.35 -6.46 -3.48
C GLN A 131 9.19 -5.60 -2.99
N SER A 132 9.54 -4.47 -2.37
CA SER A 132 8.62 -3.39 -2.01
C SER A 132 8.87 -2.27 -3.00
N ILE A 133 7.95 -2.06 -3.94
CA ILE A 133 8.16 -1.20 -5.10
C ILE A 133 7.13 -0.06 -5.23
N GLU A 134 6.46 0.31 -4.16
CA GLU A 134 5.48 1.40 -4.15
C GLU A 134 6.08 2.69 -4.72
N ASN A 135 7.35 2.93 -4.46
CA ASN A 135 8.13 4.08 -4.95
C ASN A 135 8.26 4.12 -6.48
N TRP A 136 8.26 2.97 -7.18
CA TRP A 136 8.30 2.95 -8.64
C TRP A 136 7.04 3.56 -9.24
N THR A 137 5.90 3.28 -8.64
CA THR A 137 4.61 3.77 -9.11
C THR A 137 4.30 5.18 -8.61
N MET A 138 4.78 5.52 -7.41
CA MET A 138 4.65 6.84 -6.80
C MET A 138 5.24 7.97 -7.66
N MET A 139 6.32 7.69 -8.41
CA MET A 139 6.97 8.69 -9.26
C MET A 139 6.24 8.95 -10.60
N ILE A 140 5.17 8.22 -10.91
CA ILE A 140 4.48 8.34 -12.21
C ILE A 140 3.32 9.35 -12.14
N PRO A 141 3.40 10.53 -12.78
CA PRO A 141 2.29 11.47 -12.81
C PRO A 141 1.07 10.87 -13.53
N GLY A 142 -0.10 10.98 -12.92
CA GLY A 142 -1.36 10.47 -13.45
C GLY A 142 -1.80 9.12 -12.88
N VAL A 143 -1.07 8.57 -11.91
CA VAL A 143 -1.44 7.36 -11.16
C VAL A 143 -1.60 7.70 -9.68
N LYS A 144 -2.60 7.15 -9.03
CA LYS A 144 -2.75 7.18 -7.58
C LYS A 144 -2.21 5.88 -6.97
N VAL A 145 -1.63 5.96 -5.76
CA VAL A 145 -0.94 4.84 -5.13
C VAL A 145 -1.35 4.72 -3.68
N VAL A 146 -1.88 3.56 -3.30
CA VAL A 146 -2.26 3.25 -1.92
C VAL A 146 -1.69 1.90 -1.47
N ALA A 147 -1.44 1.78 -0.17
CA ALA A 147 -0.95 0.55 0.46
C ALA A 147 -1.61 0.37 1.84
N PRO A 148 -2.81 -0.23 1.88
CA PRO A 148 -3.57 -0.43 3.11
C PRO A 148 -2.84 -1.35 4.10
N SER A 149 -2.96 -1.06 5.41
CA SER A 149 -2.31 -1.80 6.49
C SER A 149 -3.25 -2.71 7.29
N SER A 150 -4.56 -2.56 7.14
CA SER A 150 -5.56 -3.29 7.92
C SER A 150 -6.72 -3.82 7.07
N PRO A 151 -7.51 -4.80 7.59
CA PRO A 151 -8.70 -5.30 6.90
C PRO A 151 -9.73 -4.22 6.57
N VAL A 152 -9.97 -3.27 7.44
CA VAL A 152 -10.93 -2.19 7.19
C VAL A 152 -10.41 -1.22 6.14
N ASP A 153 -9.11 -0.90 6.16
CA ASP A 153 -8.50 0.00 5.20
C ASP A 153 -8.51 -0.58 3.77
N VAL A 154 -8.24 -1.88 3.62
CA VAL A 154 -8.25 -2.48 2.28
C VAL A 154 -9.64 -2.46 1.65
N ILE A 155 -10.71 -2.64 2.42
CA ILE A 155 -12.08 -2.52 1.89
C ILE A 155 -12.35 -1.07 1.48
N GLY A 156 -12.09 -0.12 2.37
CA GLY A 156 -12.39 1.29 2.14
C GLY A 156 -11.58 1.93 1.01
N LEU A 157 -10.28 1.65 0.95
CA LEU A 157 -9.40 2.16 -0.11
C LEU A 157 -9.65 1.46 -1.46
N MET A 158 -10.01 0.16 -1.46
CA MET A 158 -10.45 -0.52 -2.68
C MET A 158 -11.73 0.11 -3.23
N ALA A 159 -12.71 0.41 -2.39
CA ALA A 159 -13.93 1.09 -2.81
C ALA A 159 -13.62 2.48 -3.39
N ALA A 160 -12.80 3.27 -2.71
CA ALA A 160 -12.36 4.58 -3.20
C ALA A 160 -11.62 4.47 -4.55
N ALA A 161 -10.75 3.48 -4.69
CA ALA A 161 -9.99 3.23 -5.92
C ALA A 161 -10.90 2.86 -7.09
N VAL A 162 -11.87 1.95 -6.88
CA VAL A 162 -12.82 1.54 -7.94
C VAL A 162 -13.71 2.72 -8.37
N ARG A 163 -14.04 3.62 -7.45
CA ARG A 163 -14.89 4.79 -7.73
C ARG A 163 -14.13 5.94 -8.39
N ASP A 164 -12.82 5.94 -8.32
CA ASP A 164 -12.00 7.00 -8.93
C ASP A 164 -12.09 6.95 -10.47
N PRO A 165 -12.12 8.11 -11.16
CA PRO A 165 -12.12 8.16 -12.61
C PRO A 165 -10.72 7.95 -13.24
N ASP A 166 -9.66 7.95 -12.43
CA ASP A 166 -8.27 7.80 -12.84
C ASP A 166 -7.64 6.51 -12.28
N PRO A 167 -6.54 6.02 -12.85
CA PRO A 167 -5.96 4.76 -12.42
C PRO A 167 -5.40 4.81 -11.00
N VAL A 168 -5.69 3.77 -10.23
CA VAL A 168 -5.21 3.59 -8.85
C VAL A 168 -4.49 2.25 -8.74
N ILE A 169 -3.31 2.26 -8.13
CA ILE A 169 -2.57 1.04 -7.78
C ILE A 169 -2.70 0.78 -6.29
N VAL A 170 -3.19 -0.41 -5.94
CA VAL A 170 -3.36 -0.88 -4.57
C VAL A 170 -2.27 -1.93 -4.30
N HIS A 171 -1.25 -1.54 -3.53
CA HIS A 171 -0.19 -2.43 -3.07
C HIS A 171 -0.64 -3.16 -1.80
N GLU A 172 -1.01 -4.42 -1.92
CA GLU A 172 -1.40 -5.27 -0.80
C GLU A 172 -0.17 -6.00 -0.26
N HIS A 173 0.15 -5.82 1.02
CA HIS A 173 1.32 -6.46 1.58
C HIS A 173 1.05 -7.95 1.87
N LYS A 174 1.81 -8.85 1.23
CA LYS A 174 1.62 -10.31 1.31
C LYS A 174 1.64 -10.86 2.74
N ALA A 175 2.53 -10.35 3.58
CA ALA A 175 2.61 -10.78 4.98
C ALA A 175 1.39 -10.36 5.83
N LEU A 176 0.57 -9.41 5.35
CA LEU A 176 -0.66 -9.00 6.02
C LEU A 176 -1.85 -9.90 5.69
N TYR A 177 -1.81 -10.76 4.67
CA TYR A 177 -2.98 -11.55 4.26
C TYR A 177 -3.59 -12.42 5.35
N ALA A 178 -2.81 -12.83 6.34
CA ALA A 178 -3.30 -13.59 7.49
C ALA A 178 -3.66 -12.73 8.72
N PHE A 179 -3.34 -11.44 8.69
CA PHE A 179 -3.69 -10.52 9.78
C PHE A 179 -5.19 -10.39 9.90
N LYS A 180 -5.66 -10.41 11.14
CA LYS A 180 -7.07 -10.26 11.47
C LYS A 180 -7.34 -8.86 12.02
N GLY A 181 -8.55 -8.38 11.77
CA GLY A 181 -9.02 -7.13 12.32
C GLY A 181 -10.55 -7.06 12.32
N GLU A 182 -11.07 -6.20 13.17
CA GLU A 182 -12.50 -5.92 13.23
C GLU A 182 -12.92 -5.09 12.02
N VAL A 183 -14.01 -5.52 11.39
CA VAL A 183 -14.57 -4.86 10.21
C VAL A 183 -16.03 -4.55 10.49
N PRO A 184 -16.47 -3.28 10.36
CA PRO A 184 -17.85 -2.89 10.52
C PRO A 184 -18.77 -3.59 9.50
N ASP A 185 -20.04 -3.74 9.86
CA ASP A 185 -21.08 -4.17 8.92
C ASP A 185 -21.43 -3.04 7.94
N GLY A 186 -22.00 -3.41 6.80
CA GLY A 186 -22.44 -2.46 5.77
C GLY A 186 -21.33 -2.06 4.80
N GLU A 187 -21.59 -0.99 4.06
CA GLU A 187 -20.68 -0.43 3.07
C GLU A 187 -19.54 0.32 3.75
N ILE A 188 -18.32 0.12 3.26
CA ILE A 188 -17.13 0.81 3.75
C ILE A 188 -16.47 1.52 2.57
N VAL A 189 -16.31 2.83 2.69
CA VAL A 189 -15.66 3.70 1.71
C VAL A 189 -14.72 4.62 2.43
N ASP A 190 -13.50 4.72 1.98
CA ASP A 190 -12.49 5.63 2.53
C ASP A 190 -12.15 6.75 1.53
N THR A 191 -11.22 7.60 1.89
CA THR A 191 -10.75 8.70 1.05
C THR A 191 -9.28 8.50 0.69
N LEU A 192 -8.97 8.57 -0.62
CA LEU A 192 -7.58 8.57 -1.08
C LEU A 192 -6.88 9.87 -0.63
N GLY A 193 -5.61 9.76 -0.25
CA GLY A 193 -4.83 10.92 0.17
C GLY A 193 -5.02 11.35 1.63
N THR A 194 -5.58 10.49 2.48
CA THR A 194 -5.67 10.72 3.92
C THR A 194 -4.83 9.72 4.69
N ALA A 195 -3.93 10.21 5.53
CA ALA A 195 -3.21 9.42 6.51
C ALA A 195 -4.07 9.21 7.78
N ARG A 196 -3.68 8.27 8.63
CA ARG A 196 -4.37 8.01 9.89
C ARG A 196 -3.39 7.97 11.05
N THR A 197 -3.58 8.83 12.05
CA THR A 197 -2.87 8.71 13.32
C THR A 197 -3.50 7.56 14.11
N LEU A 198 -2.78 6.44 14.18
CA LEU A 198 -3.24 5.22 14.86
C LEU A 198 -2.93 5.25 16.35
N ARG A 199 -1.85 5.91 16.72
CA ARG A 199 -1.47 6.14 18.12
C ARG A 199 -1.02 7.60 18.26
N PRO A 200 -1.68 8.41 19.10
CA PRO A 200 -1.18 9.74 19.42
C PRO A 200 0.09 9.65 20.26
N GLY A 201 0.95 10.68 20.19
CA GLY A 201 2.19 10.77 20.95
C GLY A 201 2.75 12.18 20.94
N ARG A 202 3.80 12.43 21.77
CA ARG A 202 4.34 13.77 21.99
C ARG A 202 5.84 13.90 21.76
N ASP A 203 6.58 12.77 21.85
CA ASP A 203 8.03 12.81 21.89
C ASP A 203 8.67 12.61 20.52
N CYS A 204 7.99 11.93 19.62
CA CYS A 204 8.43 11.74 18.23
C CYS A 204 7.28 11.28 17.32
N THR A 205 7.42 11.57 16.03
CA THR A 205 6.56 11.09 14.94
C THR A 205 7.21 9.89 14.26
N VAL A 206 6.48 8.79 14.19
CA VAL A 206 6.86 7.58 13.44
C VAL A 206 5.87 7.39 12.29
N VAL A 207 6.34 7.56 11.07
CA VAL A 207 5.54 7.41 9.84
C VAL A 207 5.82 6.04 9.23
N ALA A 208 4.77 5.26 8.99
CA ALA A 208 4.88 3.89 8.51
C ALA A 208 3.87 3.60 7.39
N LEU A 209 4.07 2.51 6.65
CA LEU A 209 3.23 2.06 5.55
C LEU A 209 3.08 0.53 5.58
N ALA A 210 1.89 0.03 5.28
CA ALA A 210 1.61 -1.40 5.12
C ALA A 210 2.13 -2.24 6.32
N LEU A 211 2.97 -3.26 6.11
CA LEU A 211 3.50 -4.12 7.19
C LEU A 211 4.30 -3.35 8.25
N MET A 212 4.89 -2.23 7.89
CA MET A 212 5.65 -1.45 8.87
C MET A 212 4.75 -0.77 9.91
N VAL A 213 3.45 -0.63 9.64
CA VAL A 213 2.49 -0.04 10.58
C VAL A 213 2.34 -0.88 11.86
N PRO A 214 1.98 -2.17 11.82
CA PRO A 214 1.93 -2.99 13.05
C PRO A 214 3.29 -3.08 13.75
N ARG A 215 4.42 -3.08 13.03
CA ARG A 215 5.75 -3.05 13.64
C ARG A 215 6.06 -1.73 14.34
N ALA A 216 5.61 -0.60 13.79
CA ALA A 216 5.73 0.70 14.42
C ALA A 216 4.86 0.83 15.68
N LEU A 217 3.64 0.28 15.65
CA LEU A 217 2.77 0.23 16.83
C LEU A 217 3.38 -0.61 17.95
N GLU A 218 3.89 -1.81 17.63
CA GLU A 218 4.62 -2.66 18.59
C GLU A 218 5.84 -1.92 19.17
N ALA A 219 6.61 -1.26 18.32
CA ALA A 219 7.76 -0.46 18.76
C ALA A 219 7.35 0.69 19.69
N ALA A 220 6.25 1.39 19.39
CA ALA A 220 5.74 2.48 20.21
C ALA A 220 5.27 1.99 21.60
N GLU A 221 4.67 0.79 21.68
CA GLU A 221 4.32 0.17 22.97
C GLU A 221 5.55 -0.18 23.80
N ILE A 222 6.59 -0.74 23.19
CA ILE A 222 7.87 -1.04 23.86
C ILE A 222 8.53 0.26 24.33
N LEU A 223 8.59 1.28 23.48
CA LEU A 223 9.14 2.60 23.80
C LEU A 223 8.44 3.22 25.02
N GLN A 224 7.11 3.17 25.05
CA GLN A 224 6.34 3.71 26.17
C GLN A 224 6.58 2.92 27.46
N ARG A 225 6.53 1.59 27.40
CA ARG A 225 6.63 0.71 28.56
C ARG A 225 8.03 0.68 29.18
N GLU A 226 9.07 0.63 28.35
CA GLU A 226 10.45 0.38 28.79
C GLU A 226 11.34 1.61 28.81
N HIS A 227 10.94 2.67 28.08
CA HIS A 227 11.78 3.85 27.89
C HIS A 227 11.07 5.18 28.17
N THR A 228 9.78 5.15 28.54
CA THR A 228 8.97 6.34 28.82
C THR A 228 8.90 7.31 27.63
N VAL A 229 9.02 6.79 26.39
CA VAL A 229 8.93 7.56 25.15
C VAL A 229 7.53 7.41 24.57
N ASP A 230 6.85 8.55 24.36
CA ASP A 230 5.48 8.64 23.84
C ASP A 230 5.50 8.92 22.32
N ALA A 231 5.67 7.86 21.52
CA ALA A 231 5.76 7.96 20.08
C ALA A 231 4.38 8.05 19.41
N GLU A 232 4.17 9.05 18.56
CA GLU A 232 3.02 9.11 17.64
C GLU A 232 3.27 8.19 16.45
N VAL A 233 2.27 7.38 16.07
CA VAL A 233 2.36 6.49 14.92
C VAL A 233 1.33 6.89 13.86
N ILE A 234 1.81 7.23 12.67
CA ILE A 234 1.01 7.61 11.51
C ILE A 234 1.12 6.53 10.45
N ASP A 235 -0.03 5.98 10.06
CA ASP A 235 -0.18 5.16 8.86
C ASP A 235 -0.44 6.06 7.65
N VAL A 236 0.48 6.09 6.70
CA VAL A 236 0.37 6.91 5.49
C VAL A 236 -0.76 6.45 4.59
N ARG A 237 -0.93 5.14 4.42
CA ARG A 237 -1.94 4.46 3.58
C ARG A 237 -1.99 4.89 2.11
N SER A 238 -1.75 6.16 1.81
CA SER A 238 -1.75 6.75 0.46
C SER A 238 -0.45 7.49 0.21
N LEU A 239 0.27 7.08 -0.83
CA LEU A 239 1.49 7.75 -1.26
C LEU A 239 1.22 8.79 -2.36
N VAL A 240 0.17 8.57 -3.16
CA VAL A 240 -0.28 9.52 -4.19
C VAL A 240 -1.82 9.52 -4.20
N PRO A 241 -2.46 10.61 -3.79
CA PRO A 241 -1.85 11.78 -3.15
C PRO A 241 -1.33 11.48 -1.74
N LEU A 242 -0.33 12.22 -1.28
CA LEU A 242 0.25 12.11 0.06
C LEU A 242 -0.40 13.14 1.00
N ASP A 243 -0.75 12.71 2.22
CA ASP A 243 -1.26 13.61 3.27
C ASP A 243 -0.08 14.29 3.99
N THR A 244 0.45 15.32 3.36
CA THR A 244 1.56 16.11 3.92
C THR A 244 1.14 16.87 5.18
N GLN A 245 -0.11 17.33 5.25
CA GLN A 245 -0.61 18.13 6.36
C GLN A 245 -0.63 17.35 7.68
N THR A 246 -1.07 16.10 7.65
CA THR A 246 -1.04 15.23 8.84
C THR A 246 0.40 15.01 9.33
N ILE A 247 1.34 14.79 8.41
CA ILE A 247 2.75 14.56 8.75
C ILE A 247 3.40 15.83 9.30
N LEU A 248 3.27 16.95 8.60
CA LEU A 248 3.84 18.25 9.03
C LEU A 248 3.27 18.70 10.37
N GLY A 249 1.94 18.56 10.55
CA GLY A 249 1.28 18.91 11.82
C GLY A 249 1.74 18.01 12.99
N SER A 250 2.10 16.76 12.74
CA SER A 250 2.70 15.88 13.74
C SER A 250 4.12 16.32 14.08
N VAL A 251 4.95 16.57 13.07
CA VAL A 251 6.35 17.01 13.26
C VAL A 251 6.41 18.33 14.04
N ALA A 252 5.54 19.28 13.73
CA ALA A 252 5.46 20.55 14.47
C ALA A 252 5.14 20.39 15.97
N ARG A 253 4.46 19.30 16.35
CA ARG A 253 4.19 18.99 17.76
C ARG A 253 5.29 18.21 18.47
N THR A 254 5.96 17.33 17.74
CA THR A 254 6.89 16.33 18.31
C THR A 254 8.36 16.68 18.14
N GLY A 255 8.69 17.58 17.22
CA GLY A 255 10.07 17.98 16.88
C GLY A 255 10.94 16.86 16.28
N ARG A 256 10.42 15.66 16.06
CA ARG A 256 11.22 14.48 15.68
C ARG A 256 10.50 13.63 14.63
N LEU A 257 11.20 13.28 13.55
CA LEU A 257 10.66 12.43 12.49
C LEU A 257 11.46 11.15 12.28
N PHE A 258 10.73 10.03 12.30
CA PHE A 258 11.21 8.71 11.89
C PHE A 258 10.32 8.17 10.78
N THR A 259 10.87 7.74 9.64
CA THR A 259 10.14 6.95 8.66
C THR A 259 10.53 5.48 8.78
N VAL A 260 9.56 4.59 8.71
CA VAL A 260 9.77 3.14 8.75
C VAL A 260 9.25 2.55 7.45
N GLU A 261 10.18 2.14 6.60
CA GLU A 261 9.89 1.73 5.23
C GLU A 261 10.57 0.41 4.88
N GLU A 262 9.87 -0.45 4.16
CA GLU A 262 10.43 -1.71 3.68
C GLU A 262 11.27 -1.53 2.42
N ASN A 263 11.06 -0.45 1.69
CA ASN A 263 11.93 -0.07 0.58
C ASN A 263 13.40 0.03 1.03
N PRO A 264 14.37 -0.20 0.14
CA PRO A 264 15.75 0.19 0.37
C PRO A 264 15.89 1.69 0.64
N ARG A 265 16.96 2.08 1.37
CA ARG A 265 17.20 3.48 1.69
C ARG A 265 17.28 4.39 0.45
N LEU A 266 17.91 3.89 -0.62
CA LEU A 266 18.04 4.63 -1.88
C LEU A 266 16.66 4.69 -2.58
N CYS A 267 16.18 5.92 -2.81
CA CYS A 267 14.91 6.19 -3.48
C CYS A 267 13.66 5.53 -2.85
N GLY A 268 13.69 5.16 -1.57
CA GLY A 268 12.48 4.75 -0.86
C GLY A 268 11.55 5.94 -0.60
N TRP A 269 10.25 5.68 -0.43
CA TRP A 269 9.23 6.72 -0.27
C TRP A 269 9.47 7.67 0.92
N GLY A 270 10.12 7.21 1.98
CA GLY A 270 10.49 8.05 3.12
C GLY A 270 11.52 9.12 2.79
N ALA A 271 12.22 9.03 1.65
CA ALA A 271 13.11 10.10 1.19
C ALA A 271 12.31 11.34 0.75
N GLU A 272 11.16 11.14 0.12
CA GLU A 272 10.25 12.23 -0.26
C GLU A 272 9.67 12.91 0.98
N ILE A 273 9.17 12.14 1.95
CA ILE A 273 8.68 12.69 3.21
C ILE A 273 9.78 13.47 3.94
N ALA A 274 11.01 12.94 3.97
CA ALA A 274 12.13 13.64 4.59
C ALA A 274 12.46 14.96 3.87
N SER A 275 12.36 14.98 2.53
CA SER A 275 12.54 16.19 1.72
C SER A 275 11.46 17.24 2.02
N ILE A 276 10.19 16.84 2.03
CA ILE A 276 9.05 17.72 2.33
C ILE A 276 9.20 18.34 3.73
N VAL A 277 9.49 17.53 4.74
CA VAL A 277 9.66 18.02 6.12
C VAL A 277 10.88 18.93 6.25
N ALA A 278 11.98 18.63 5.53
CA ALA A 278 13.15 19.50 5.54
C ALA A 278 12.91 20.85 4.84
N ASP A 279 12.01 20.91 3.87
CA ASP A 279 11.65 22.14 3.16
C ASP A 279 10.59 22.96 3.94
N GLU A 280 9.52 22.29 4.40
CA GLU A 280 8.34 22.98 4.92
C GLU A 280 8.30 23.08 6.45
N ALA A 281 9.00 22.21 7.20
CA ALA A 281 8.99 22.13 8.66
C ALA A 281 10.41 22.06 9.28
N PHE A 282 11.43 22.57 8.59
CA PHE A 282 12.81 22.53 9.09
C PHE A 282 12.98 23.12 10.49
N TRP A 283 12.31 24.25 10.75
CA TRP A 283 12.42 24.97 12.01
C TRP A 283 11.61 24.34 13.16
N ASP A 284 10.79 23.36 12.85
CA ASP A 284 10.06 22.57 13.85
C ASP A 284 10.86 21.34 14.30
N LEU A 285 12.00 21.04 13.65
CA LEU A 285 12.82 19.89 13.98
C LEU A 285 13.79 20.18 15.11
N ASP A 286 13.78 19.36 16.14
CA ASP A 286 14.73 19.33 17.28
C ASP A 286 15.88 18.34 17.06
N GLY A 287 15.98 17.71 15.91
CA GLY A 287 17.04 16.75 15.60
C GLY A 287 16.94 16.18 14.18
N PRO A 288 17.81 15.22 13.85
CA PRO A 288 17.87 14.69 12.51
C PRO A 288 16.62 13.89 12.14
N ILE A 289 16.23 13.95 10.86
CA ILE A 289 15.24 13.03 10.29
C ILE A 289 15.91 11.65 10.13
N VAL A 290 15.27 10.60 10.65
CA VAL A 290 15.83 9.24 10.62
C VAL A 290 14.95 8.33 9.80
N ARG A 291 15.54 7.71 8.78
CA ARG A 291 14.91 6.72 7.94
C ARG A 291 15.34 5.32 8.36
N ILE A 292 14.39 4.47 8.73
CA ILE A 292 14.59 3.07 9.14
C ILE A 292 14.15 2.20 7.98
N THR A 293 15.10 1.64 7.25
CA THR A 293 14.88 1.04 5.93
C THR A 293 15.46 -0.37 5.86
N THR A 294 15.05 -1.14 4.86
CA THR A 294 15.78 -2.33 4.41
C THR A 294 17.15 -1.91 3.84
N PRO A 295 18.20 -2.69 4.03
CA PRO A 295 19.48 -2.45 3.34
C PRO A 295 19.31 -2.58 1.83
N HIS A 296 20.21 -1.95 1.05
CA HIS A 296 20.15 -1.99 -0.42
C HIS A 296 20.71 -3.31 -0.96
N ILE A 297 19.94 -4.39 -0.74
CA ILE A 297 20.26 -5.76 -1.15
C ILE A 297 18.99 -6.44 -1.68
N PRO A 298 19.10 -7.44 -2.57
CA PRO A 298 18.01 -8.35 -2.84
C PRO A 298 17.61 -9.10 -1.56
N LEU A 299 16.32 -9.28 -1.31
CA LEU A 299 15.87 -9.99 -0.12
C LEU A 299 16.17 -11.49 -0.23
N PRO A 300 16.81 -12.09 0.80
CA PRO A 300 17.07 -13.52 0.85
C PRO A 300 15.80 -14.32 1.16
N ALA A 301 15.77 -15.59 0.72
CA ALA A 301 14.69 -16.52 1.04
C ALA A 301 14.86 -17.23 2.40
N ALA A 302 16.07 -17.23 2.96
CA ALA A 302 16.34 -17.85 4.26
C ALA A 302 15.72 -17.02 5.39
N ASP A 303 14.93 -17.67 6.26
CA ASP A 303 14.11 -17.04 7.29
C ASP A 303 14.86 -15.98 8.10
N HIS A 304 15.93 -16.37 8.76
CA HIS A 304 16.68 -15.46 9.63
C HIS A 304 17.38 -14.32 8.88
N LEU A 305 17.75 -14.52 7.61
CA LEU A 305 18.38 -13.47 6.80
C LEU A 305 17.35 -12.44 6.32
N GLU A 306 16.18 -12.87 5.93
CA GLU A 306 15.09 -11.94 5.59
C GLU A 306 14.65 -11.14 6.82
N ASP A 307 14.53 -11.79 8.01
CA ASP A 307 14.19 -11.12 9.26
C ASP A 307 15.24 -10.07 9.69
N LEU A 308 16.53 -10.35 9.43
CA LEU A 308 17.60 -9.38 9.68
C LEU A 308 17.57 -8.20 8.69
N ALA A 309 17.11 -8.42 7.48
CA ALA A 309 17.06 -7.37 6.45
C ALA A 309 15.89 -6.40 6.69
N LEU A 310 14.69 -6.91 6.98
CA LEU A 310 13.49 -6.10 7.16
C LEU A 310 13.53 -5.32 8.50
N PRO A 311 13.01 -4.07 8.54
CA PRO A 311 12.86 -3.34 9.79
C PRO A 311 11.97 -4.11 10.78
N SER A 312 12.48 -4.38 11.98
CA SER A 312 11.76 -4.98 13.10
C SER A 312 11.36 -3.95 14.15
N ALA A 313 10.40 -4.28 15.03
CA ALA A 313 10.04 -3.43 16.16
C ALA A 313 11.27 -3.09 17.03
N ALA A 314 12.11 -4.10 17.34
CA ALA A 314 13.34 -3.89 18.09
C ALA A 314 14.32 -2.91 17.41
N ARG A 315 14.44 -2.99 16.07
CA ARG A 315 15.28 -2.07 15.29
C ARG A 315 14.72 -0.64 15.31
N ILE A 316 13.39 -0.49 15.27
CA ILE A 316 12.73 0.81 15.40
C ILE A 316 13.02 1.40 16.78
N VAL A 317 12.80 0.63 17.86
CA VAL A 317 13.08 1.04 19.23
C VAL A 317 14.52 1.49 19.41
N ASP A 318 15.51 0.69 18.94
CA ASP A 318 16.93 1.05 19.02
C ASP A 318 17.23 2.40 18.33
N LYS A 319 16.70 2.61 17.12
CA LYS A 319 16.90 3.83 16.36
C LYS A 319 16.28 5.06 17.01
N VAL A 320 15.04 4.94 17.50
CA VAL A 320 14.36 6.04 18.20
C VAL A 320 15.12 6.42 19.48
N ARG A 321 15.48 5.44 20.29
CA ARG A 321 16.22 5.67 21.54
C ARG A 321 17.55 6.37 21.33
N ARG A 322 18.34 5.97 20.33
CA ARG A 322 19.65 6.58 20.04
C ARG A 322 19.52 8.05 19.69
N VAL A 323 18.43 8.47 19.07
CA VAL A 323 18.22 9.87 18.69
C VAL A 323 17.68 10.70 19.84
N LEU A 324 16.83 10.12 20.69
CA LEU A 324 16.23 10.84 21.81
C LEU A 324 17.17 10.96 23.03
N ASN A 325 18.09 10.00 23.21
CA ASN A 325 19.04 9.98 24.33
C ASN A 325 20.44 10.55 23.98
N GLY A 326 20.66 10.89 22.70
CA GLY A 326 21.92 11.28 22.11
C GLY A 326 22.50 12.46 22.18
#